data_70df1ed2670cfe3507fdf61d97b030b1
#
_entry.id   70df1ed2670cfe3507fdf61d97b030b1
#
_cell.length_a   1.000
_cell.length_b   1.000
_cell.length_c   1.000
_cell.angle_alpha   90.00
_cell.angle_beta   90.00
_cell.angle_gamma   90.00
#
_symmetry.space_group_name_H-M   'P 1'
#
loop_
_entity.id
_entity.type
_entity.pdbx_description
1 polymer ?
#
loop_
_entity_poly.entity_id
_entity_poly.type
_entity_poly.pdbx_seq_one_letter_code
_entity_poly.pdbx_strand_id
1 'polypeptide(L)'
;MNSLDWNEHRLSQVESYQLSFDFKSIKWSALIEWSLPINLLNFLSESPQQPHSFFIYLGILIMSKLSVAKFGGTSVANFDAMSLCANIVTNDPNTRVVVLSASAGVTNYLVELANGCEKERRDEILEAVRTIQYNIIDKLAEPSSVRAEIDTVLAHIKSLAESASLATSAALADELICQGEMMSTKIFTQLCKERGYPAVWLDVRELIATDSQFGKAAPNDEKTKAQSDALLKPLIAEGKVAITQGFIGRDEEGKTTTLGRGGSDYSAALLAEVLDADDVLIWTDVPGIYTTDPRVAPAAKRIDTMAFNEAAEMATFGAKVLHPATLLPAVRSNIPVYVGSSKAPEQGGTWVTRDPQPRPTFRAIALRRNQTLVTLSSLSMLHAKGFLANVFAILAKHNISVDVITTSEVSVALTLDKTGSASTGTDLLSPALLEELNDYCHVQVENDLALVAIIGNHLHTQAGVAKRLFHTLENYNIRLISYGASTNNVCTLVKNSEADEIVRSLHAALFE
;
A
#
# COMPACT_ATOMS: atom_id res chain seq x y z
N MET A 1 10.19 5.20 -29.00
CA MET A 1 10.20 6.62 -29.40
C MET A 1 10.56 7.40 -28.15
N ASN A 2 11.66 8.12 -28.20
CA ASN A 2 12.37 8.62 -27.02
C ASN A 2 11.64 9.77 -26.32
N SER A 3 11.71 9.81 -24.99
CA SER A 3 11.16 10.85 -24.10
C SER A 3 11.65 12.28 -24.39
N LEU A 4 12.66 12.45 -25.21
CA LEU A 4 13.23 13.73 -25.63
C LEU A 4 12.35 14.49 -26.66
N ASP A 5 11.63 13.79 -27.54
CA ASP A 5 10.81 14.43 -28.58
C ASP A 5 9.55 15.15 -28.04
N TRP A 6 9.09 14.78 -26.84
CA TRP A 6 7.91 15.41 -26.23
C TRP A 6 8.21 16.80 -25.61
N ASN A 7 9.42 17.00 -25.14
CA ASN A 7 9.80 18.29 -24.55
C ASN A 7 10.10 19.35 -25.61
N GLU A 8 10.70 18.96 -26.72
CA GLU A 8 10.94 19.93 -27.82
C GLU A 8 9.67 20.40 -28.52
N HIS A 9 8.67 19.51 -28.66
CA HIS A 9 7.40 19.88 -29.27
C HIS A 9 6.55 20.82 -28.40
N ARG A 10 6.65 20.75 -27.06
CA ARG A 10 6.00 21.71 -26.16
C ARG A 10 6.74 23.05 -26.06
N LEU A 11 8.06 23.02 -26.07
CA LEU A 11 8.86 24.26 -26.10
C LEU A 11 8.64 25.05 -27.40
N SER A 12 8.53 24.38 -28.55
CA SER A 12 8.23 25.04 -29.83
C SER A 12 6.82 25.65 -29.88
N GLN A 13 5.83 25.07 -29.19
CA GLN A 13 4.50 25.65 -29.07
C GLN A 13 4.47 26.86 -28.14
N VAL A 14 5.25 26.86 -27.04
CA VAL A 14 5.34 28.01 -26.14
C VAL A 14 6.03 29.19 -26.82
N GLU A 15 7.09 28.96 -27.59
CA GLU A 15 7.76 30.01 -28.37
C GLU A 15 6.86 30.62 -29.45
N SER A 16 5.98 29.82 -30.09
CA SER A 16 5.04 30.33 -31.10
C SER A 16 3.92 31.22 -30.52
N TYR A 17 3.57 31.00 -29.24
CA TYR A 17 2.61 31.87 -28.53
C TYR A 17 3.21 33.19 -28.04
N GLN A 18 4.53 33.29 -27.87
CA GLN A 18 5.20 34.52 -27.45
C GLN A 18 5.15 35.65 -28.50
N LEU A 19 4.96 35.33 -29.77
CA LEU A 19 5.00 36.30 -30.86
C LEU A 19 3.68 37.04 -31.15
N SER A 20 2.58 36.73 -30.46
CA SER A 20 1.24 37.30 -30.78
C SER A 20 0.50 37.98 -29.63
N PHE A 21 1.08 38.20 -28.46
CA PHE A 21 0.39 38.82 -27.32
C PHE A 21 0.72 40.32 -27.15
N ASP A 22 -0.27 41.18 -27.39
CA ASP A 22 -0.20 42.60 -27.06
C ASP A 22 -0.60 42.82 -25.59
N PHE A 23 0.37 43.13 -24.74
CA PHE A 23 0.27 43.28 -23.28
C PHE A 23 -0.73 44.36 -22.84
N LYS A 24 -1.19 45.24 -23.73
CA LYS A 24 -2.15 46.32 -23.41
C LYS A 24 -3.61 45.86 -23.36
N SER A 25 -3.89 44.62 -23.76
CA SER A 25 -5.27 44.11 -23.86
C SER A 25 -5.68 43.11 -22.78
N ILE A 26 -4.80 42.74 -21.85
CA ILE A 26 -5.11 41.76 -20.78
C ILE A 26 -6.01 42.42 -19.74
N LYS A 27 -7.26 42.01 -19.66
CA LYS A 27 -8.16 42.38 -18.55
C LYS A 27 -7.73 41.65 -17.28
N TRP A 28 -7.22 42.38 -16.31
CA TRP A 28 -6.76 41.86 -15.00
C TRP A 28 -7.84 41.06 -14.25
N SER A 29 -9.13 41.24 -14.58
CA SER A 29 -10.22 40.45 -14.00
C SER A 29 -10.22 38.97 -14.35
N ALA A 30 -9.54 38.53 -15.41
CA ALA A 30 -9.47 37.13 -15.81
C ALA A 30 -8.39 36.34 -15.02
N LEU A 31 -7.41 37.04 -14.45
CA LEU A 31 -6.35 36.40 -13.62
C LEU A 31 -6.78 36.08 -12.18
N ILE A 32 -7.85 36.69 -11.69
CA ILE A 32 -8.40 36.50 -10.34
C ILE A 32 -9.11 35.14 -10.20
N GLU A 33 -9.63 34.57 -11.28
CA GLU A 33 -10.28 33.25 -11.28
C GLU A 33 -9.32 32.08 -11.11
N TRP A 34 -7.99 32.31 -11.18
CA TRP A 34 -6.95 31.27 -11.12
C TRP A 34 -6.29 31.11 -9.75
N SER A 35 -6.90 31.58 -8.67
CA SER A 35 -6.44 31.37 -7.27
C SER A 35 -4.92 31.55 -7.06
N LEU A 36 -4.32 32.57 -7.68
CA LEU A 36 -2.89 32.85 -7.54
C LEU A 36 -2.58 33.35 -6.12
N PRO A 37 -1.48 32.92 -5.48
CA PRO A 37 -1.10 33.39 -4.15
C PRO A 37 -0.89 34.91 -4.10
N ILE A 38 -1.36 35.54 -3.04
CA ILE A 38 -1.30 37.01 -2.82
C ILE A 38 0.11 37.57 -2.98
N ASN A 39 1.13 36.79 -2.58
CA ASN A 39 2.54 37.17 -2.72
C ASN A 39 3.01 37.32 -4.19
N LEU A 40 2.39 36.59 -5.12
CA LEU A 40 2.70 36.69 -6.56
C LEU A 40 2.10 37.97 -7.15
N LEU A 41 0.91 38.36 -6.71
CA LEU A 41 0.25 39.60 -7.11
C LEU A 41 1.04 40.83 -6.65
N ASN A 42 1.63 40.78 -5.45
CA ASN A 42 2.49 41.86 -4.94
C ASN A 42 3.81 41.97 -5.71
N PHE A 43 4.43 40.83 -6.06
CA PHE A 43 5.66 40.82 -6.88
C PHE A 43 5.43 41.39 -8.28
N LEU A 44 4.25 41.16 -8.87
CA LEU A 44 3.87 41.69 -10.20
C LEU A 44 3.67 43.20 -10.19
N SER A 45 3.30 43.77 -9.06
CA SER A 45 3.11 45.24 -8.92
C SER A 45 4.43 46.01 -8.74
N GLU A 46 5.50 45.37 -8.28
CA GLU A 46 6.75 46.02 -7.90
C GLU A 46 7.87 45.96 -8.97
N SER A 47 7.78 45.08 -9.99
CA SER A 47 8.88 44.92 -10.96
C SER A 47 8.38 44.77 -12.42
N PRO A 48 7.94 45.83 -13.07
CA PRO A 48 7.44 45.75 -14.45
C PRO A 48 8.53 45.56 -15.54
N GLN A 49 9.80 45.50 -15.20
CA GLN A 49 10.90 45.58 -16.20
C GLN A 49 11.60 44.25 -16.57
N GLN A 50 11.21 43.09 -16.03
CA GLN A 50 11.81 41.80 -16.40
C GLN A 50 10.76 40.72 -16.74
N PRO A 51 10.14 40.75 -17.92
CA PRO A 51 9.14 39.76 -18.32
C PRO A 51 9.68 38.31 -18.41
N HIS A 52 10.95 38.14 -18.78
CA HIS A 52 11.57 36.82 -18.90
C HIS A 52 11.65 36.06 -17.59
N SER A 53 11.97 36.73 -16.48
CA SER A 53 12.00 36.08 -15.15
C SER A 53 10.62 35.62 -14.69
N PHE A 54 9.59 36.37 -15.02
CA PHE A 54 8.19 36.04 -14.70
C PHE A 54 7.71 34.78 -15.42
N PHE A 55 7.97 34.67 -16.73
CA PHE A 55 7.59 33.48 -17.51
C PHE A 55 8.35 32.24 -17.10
N ILE A 56 9.62 32.36 -16.70
CA ILE A 56 10.40 31.27 -16.14
C ILE A 56 9.83 30.83 -14.78
N TYR A 57 9.51 31.79 -13.89
CA TYR A 57 8.90 31.50 -12.60
C TYR A 57 7.47 30.92 -12.73
N LEU A 58 6.65 31.47 -13.61
CA LEU A 58 5.32 30.97 -13.90
C LEU A 58 5.38 29.58 -14.57
N GLY A 59 6.31 29.36 -15.50
CA GLY A 59 6.57 28.06 -16.12
C GLY A 59 7.06 27.03 -15.10
N ILE A 60 7.89 27.39 -14.15
CA ILE A 60 8.35 26.53 -13.05
C ILE A 60 7.18 26.23 -12.07
N LEU A 61 6.35 27.22 -11.77
CA LEU A 61 5.18 27.04 -10.87
C LEU A 61 4.06 26.19 -11.50
N ILE A 62 3.87 26.27 -12.82
CA ILE A 62 2.82 25.53 -13.55
C ILE A 62 3.29 24.08 -13.87
N MET A 63 4.60 23.78 -13.78
CA MET A 63 5.18 22.50 -14.19
C MET A 63 5.82 21.70 -13.05
N SER A 64 5.73 22.14 -11.80
CA SER A 64 6.26 21.34 -10.68
C SER A 64 5.29 20.24 -10.30
N LYS A 65 5.46 19.06 -10.87
CA LYS A 65 4.78 17.83 -10.44
C LYS A 65 5.13 17.53 -8.99
N LEU A 66 4.14 17.14 -8.19
CA LEU A 66 4.31 16.73 -6.81
C LEU A 66 4.12 15.22 -6.69
N SER A 67 5.17 14.51 -6.33
CA SER A 67 5.14 13.07 -6.10
C SER A 67 5.34 12.73 -4.61
N VAL A 68 4.58 11.75 -4.14
CA VAL A 68 4.78 11.13 -2.82
C VAL A 68 5.39 9.75 -3.03
N ALA A 69 6.62 9.54 -2.56
CA ALA A 69 7.32 8.27 -2.69
C ALA A 69 7.23 7.46 -1.38
N LYS A 70 6.92 6.16 -1.49
CA LYS A 70 6.94 5.26 -0.34
C LYS A 70 7.93 4.13 -0.56
N PHE A 71 8.72 3.81 0.45
CA PHE A 71 9.65 2.67 0.43
C PHE A 71 9.30 1.65 1.51
N GLY A 72 9.21 0.37 1.09
CA GLY A 72 8.93 -0.75 1.99
C GLY A 72 10.13 -1.15 2.85
N GLY A 73 9.90 -2.00 3.85
CA GLY A 73 10.93 -2.41 4.80
C GLY A 73 12.15 -3.09 4.16
N THR A 74 11.98 -3.85 3.09
CA THR A 74 13.08 -4.45 2.32
C THR A 74 13.93 -3.42 1.57
N SER A 75 13.33 -2.28 1.22
CA SER A 75 14.00 -1.14 0.58
C SER A 75 14.86 -0.35 1.56
N VAL A 76 14.61 -0.47 2.86
CA VAL A 76 15.36 0.20 3.95
C VAL A 76 15.98 -0.80 4.92
N ALA A 77 16.23 -2.04 4.47
CA ALA A 77 16.73 -3.14 5.29
C ALA A 77 18.18 -2.96 5.75
N ASN A 78 18.99 -2.27 4.98
CA ASN A 78 20.42 -2.04 5.22
C ASN A 78 20.90 -0.78 4.49
N PHE A 79 22.15 -0.40 4.72
CA PHE A 79 22.74 0.81 4.13
C PHE A 79 22.71 0.81 2.60
N ASP A 80 23.01 -0.32 1.95
CA ASP A 80 23.07 -0.40 0.50
C ASP A 80 21.68 -0.23 -0.12
N ALA A 81 20.67 -0.86 0.46
CA ALA A 81 19.27 -0.69 0.07
C ALA A 81 18.78 0.76 0.29
N MET A 82 19.05 1.34 1.47
CA MET A 82 18.74 2.75 1.74
C MET A 82 19.44 3.70 0.76
N SER A 83 20.68 3.38 0.38
CA SER A 83 21.46 4.15 -0.59
C SER A 83 20.81 4.17 -1.98
N LEU A 84 20.26 3.03 -2.42
CA LEU A 84 19.49 2.97 -3.67
C LEU A 84 18.21 3.82 -3.58
N CYS A 85 17.48 3.75 -2.46
CA CYS A 85 16.31 4.58 -2.24
C CYS A 85 16.64 6.08 -2.25
N ALA A 86 17.73 6.47 -1.59
CA ALA A 86 18.19 7.85 -1.62
C ALA A 86 18.54 8.31 -3.04
N ASN A 87 19.17 7.46 -3.87
CA ASN A 87 19.42 7.77 -5.29
C ASN A 87 18.12 7.98 -6.08
N ILE A 88 17.09 7.16 -5.84
CA ILE A 88 15.78 7.32 -6.49
C ILE A 88 15.19 8.69 -6.14
N VAL A 89 15.18 9.05 -4.85
CA VAL A 89 14.64 10.33 -4.37
C VAL A 89 15.43 11.51 -4.90
N THR A 90 16.78 11.46 -4.87
CA THR A 90 17.62 12.57 -5.30
C THR A 90 17.63 12.79 -6.82
N ASN A 91 17.34 11.74 -7.60
CA ASN A 91 17.25 11.81 -9.06
C ASN A 91 15.87 12.24 -9.57
N ASP A 92 14.84 12.26 -8.72
CA ASP A 92 13.49 12.72 -9.07
C ASP A 92 13.18 14.07 -8.41
N PRO A 93 13.25 15.18 -9.14
CA PRO A 93 12.97 16.51 -8.59
C PRO A 93 11.50 16.72 -8.20
N ASN A 94 10.60 15.82 -8.59
CA ASN A 94 9.18 15.91 -8.26
C ASN A 94 8.84 15.29 -6.90
N THR A 95 9.67 14.38 -6.40
CA THR A 95 9.47 13.76 -5.08
C THR A 95 9.69 14.79 -3.97
N ARG A 96 8.63 15.13 -3.24
CA ARG A 96 8.64 16.10 -2.12
C ARG A 96 8.30 15.51 -0.78
N VAL A 97 7.65 14.35 -0.77
CA VAL A 97 7.33 13.62 0.46
C VAL A 97 7.81 12.18 0.30
N VAL A 98 8.54 11.70 1.29
CA VAL A 98 9.05 10.32 1.35
C VAL A 98 8.50 9.64 2.60
N VAL A 99 7.78 8.55 2.40
CA VAL A 99 7.18 7.74 3.47
C VAL A 99 7.95 6.42 3.59
N LEU A 100 8.45 6.12 4.78
CA LEU A 100 9.25 4.90 5.02
C LEU A 100 8.55 3.96 5.99
N SER A 101 8.72 2.66 5.73
CA SER A 101 8.45 1.60 6.69
C SER A 101 9.66 1.38 7.61
N ALA A 102 9.49 0.62 8.69
CA ALA A 102 10.60 0.12 9.50
C ALA A 102 11.56 -0.73 8.66
N SER A 103 12.84 -0.79 9.03
CA SER A 103 13.82 -1.69 8.41
C SER A 103 13.36 -3.15 8.53
N ALA A 104 13.62 -3.95 7.49
CA ALA A 104 13.15 -5.33 7.42
C ALA A 104 13.46 -6.14 8.69
N GLY A 105 12.47 -6.85 9.21
CA GLY A 105 12.55 -7.65 10.43
C GLY A 105 12.30 -6.89 11.74
N VAL A 106 12.50 -5.57 11.78
CA VAL A 106 12.35 -4.77 13.00
C VAL A 106 10.92 -4.80 13.52
N THR A 107 9.92 -4.63 12.66
CA THR A 107 8.50 -4.66 13.07
C THR A 107 8.14 -5.98 13.77
N ASN A 108 8.63 -7.13 13.27
CA ASN A 108 8.37 -8.43 13.89
C ASN A 108 8.93 -8.51 15.32
N TYR A 109 10.15 -8.02 15.53
CA TYR A 109 10.75 -7.93 16.86
C TYR A 109 9.97 -7.03 17.80
N LEU A 110 9.52 -5.87 17.31
CA LEU A 110 8.73 -4.93 18.12
C LEU A 110 7.34 -5.50 18.46
N VAL A 111 6.72 -6.24 17.56
CA VAL A 111 5.46 -6.96 17.83
C VAL A 111 5.66 -8.05 18.89
N GLU A 112 6.78 -8.80 18.84
CA GLU A 112 7.11 -9.81 19.86
C GLU A 112 7.31 -9.14 21.23
N LEU A 113 8.00 -8.00 21.30
CA LEU A 113 8.13 -7.21 22.53
C LEU A 113 6.78 -6.70 23.05
N ALA A 114 5.90 -6.23 22.15
CA ALA A 114 4.59 -5.71 22.51
C ALA A 114 3.64 -6.76 23.10
N ASN A 115 3.82 -8.02 22.72
CA ASN A 115 3.07 -9.15 23.28
C ASN A 115 3.57 -9.59 24.67
N GLY A 116 4.68 -9.00 25.14
CA GLY A 116 5.34 -9.40 26.38
C GLY A 116 6.17 -10.67 26.20
N CYS A 117 7.40 -10.65 26.67
CA CYS A 117 8.30 -11.81 26.63
C CYS A 117 9.22 -11.82 27.86
N GLU A 118 9.80 -12.99 28.11
CA GLU A 118 10.79 -13.19 29.20
C GLU A 118 12.02 -12.29 28.99
N LYS A 119 12.71 -12.01 30.11
CA LYS A 119 13.81 -11.04 30.14
C LYS A 119 14.92 -11.40 29.13
N GLU A 120 15.32 -12.65 29.10
CA GLU A 120 16.40 -13.14 28.23
C GLU A 120 16.03 -12.91 26.76
N ARG A 121 14.81 -13.25 26.38
CA ARG A 121 14.32 -13.05 25.01
C ARG A 121 14.19 -11.57 24.66
N ARG A 122 13.72 -10.75 25.59
CA ARG A 122 13.65 -9.29 25.42
C ARG A 122 15.03 -8.70 25.17
N ASP A 123 16.04 -9.08 25.95
CA ASP A 123 17.41 -8.58 25.80
C ASP A 123 18.01 -9.00 24.44
N GLU A 124 17.76 -10.23 23.98
CA GLU A 124 18.13 -10.70 22.63
C GLU A 124 17.50 -9.86 21.52
N ILE A 125 16.20 -9.58 21.62
CA ILE A 125 15.48 -8.78 20.62
C ILE A 125 16.01 -7.35 20.59
N LEU A 126 16.21 -6.72 21.74
CA LEU A 126 16.75 -5.37 21.83
C LEU A 126 18.13 -5.27 21.18
N GLU A 127 18.99 -6.27 21.39
CA GLU A 127 20.31 -6.33 20.75
C GLU A 127 20.20 -6.58 19.24
N ALA A 128 19.28 -7.43 18.80
CA ALA A 128 19.03 -7.66 17.37
C ALA A 128 18.57 -6.37 16.66
N VAL A 129 17.61 -5.64 17.25
CA VAL A 129 17.14 -4.35 16.72
C VAL A 129 18.28 -3.34 16.69
N ARG A 130 19.06 -3.22 17.78
CA ARG A 130 20.25 -2.36 17.83
C ARG A 130 21.23 -2.68 16.71
N THR A 131 21.57 -3.95 16.55
CA THR A 131 22.51 -4.42 15.54
C THR A 131 22.06 -4.06 14.13
N ILE A 132 20.77 -4.24 13.80
CA ILE A 132 20.22 -3.86 12.48
C ILE A 132 20.44 -2.37 12.24
N GLN A 133 20.11 -1.50 13.20
CA GLN A 133 20.22 -0.07 13.02
C GLN A 133 21.69 0.39 12.95
N TYR A 134 22.55 -0.15 13.82
CA TYR A 134 23.96 0.21 13.86
C TYR A 134 24.72 -0.22 12.61
N ASN A 135 24.41 -1.37 12.03
CA ASN A 135 24.99 -1.80 10.74
C ASN A 135 24.69 -0.82 9.59
N ILE A 136 23.64 0.00 9.72
CA ILE A 136 23.33 1.07 8.76
C ILE A 136 24.07 2.34 9.16
N ILE A 137 23.97 2.75 10.42
CA ILE A 137 24.54 3.99 10.95
C ILE A 137 26.07 4.02 10.80
N ASP A 138 26.76 2.89 11.03
CA ASP A 138 28.23 2.79 10.97
C ASP A 138 28.79 3.03 9.57
N LYS A 139 27.95 2.98 8.54
CA LYS A 139 28.32 3.29 7.15
C LYS A 139 28.01 4.74 6.73
N LEU A 140 27.39 5.55 7.58
CA LEU A 140 27.17 6.97 7.37
C LEU A 140 28.47 7.75 7.51
N ALA A 141 28.59 8.88 6.82
CA ALA A 141 29.73 9.75 6.90
C ALA A 141 29.81 10.49 8.26
N GLU A 142 28.66 10.91 8.78
CA GLU A 142 28.51 11.63 10.06
C GLU A 142 27.55 10.91 11.00
N PRO A 143 27.92 9.75 11.57
CA PRO A 143 27.00 8.90 12.31
C PRO A 143 26.60 9.45 13.69
N SER A 144 27.39 10.39 14.26
CA SER A 144 27.32 10.74 15.69
C SER A 144 25.97 11.28 16.13
N SER A 145 25.38 12.22 15.35
CA SER A 145 24.12 12.87 15.73
C SER A 145 22.94 11.90 15.66
N VAL A 146 22.83 11.16 14.56
CA VAL A 146 21.73 10.19 14.36
C VAL A 146 21.89 9.01 15.32
N ARG A 147 23.12 8.61 15.67
CA ARG A 147 23.38 7.56 16.67
C ARG A 147 22.77 7.94 18.03
N ALA A 148 23.02 9.15 18.51
CA ALA A 148 22.47 9.61 19.78
C ALA A 148 20.93 9.63 19.77
N GLU A 149 20.31 10.02 18.65
CA GLU A 149 18.85 9.95 18.49
C GLU A 149 18.35 8.51 18.53
N ILE A 150 19.02 7.59 17.83
CA ILE A 150 18.64 6.16 17.81
C ILE A 150 18.85 5.53 19.19
N ASP A 151 19.90 5.88 19.93
CA ASP A 151 20.11 5.40 21.30
C ASP A 151 18.95 5.83 22.22
N THR A 152 18.44 7.05 22.04
CA THR A 152 17.26 7.54 22.75
C THR A 152 16.02 6.71 22.43
N VAL A 153 15.81 6.38 21.15
CA VAL A 153 14.69 5.53 20.72
C VAL A 153 14.85 4.10 21.27
N LEU A 154 16.03 3.53 21.24
CA LEU A 154 16.31 2.18 21.78
C LEU A 154 16.10 2.13 23.30
N ALA A 155 16.47 3.18 24.03
CA ALA A 155 16.19 3.28 25.46
C ALA A 155 14.67 3.37 25.74
N HIS A 156 13.93 4.09 24.90
CA HIS A 156 12.46 4.15 24.97
C HIS A 156 11.82 2.78 24.67
N ILE A 157 12.24 2.09 23.61
CA ILE A 157 11.79 0.73 23.29
C ILE A 157 12.01 -0.21 24.49
N LYS A 158 13.18 -0.14 25.13
CA LYS A 158 13.47 -0.96 26.31
C LYS A 158 12.48 -0.72 27.44
N SER A 159 12.19 0.54 27.77
CA SER A 159 11.23 0.91 28.81
C SER A 159 9.81 0.44 28.48
N LEU A 160 9.37 0.59 27.22
CA LEU A 160 8.06 0.12 26.76
C LEU A 160 7.97 -1.42 26.82
N ALA A 161 9.03 -2.13 26.42
CA ALA A 161 9.09 -3.60 26.45
C ALA A 161 9.09 -4.15 27.88
N GLU A 162 9.73 -3.47 28.82
CA GLU A 162 9.65 -3.79 30.25
C GLU A 162 8.22 -3.63 30.76
N SER A 163 7.52 -2.56 30.36
CA SER A 163 6.11 -2.33 30.68
C SER A 163 5.20 -3.40 30.07
N ALA A 164 5.41 -3.78 28.80
CA ALA A 164 4.64 -4.81 28.10
C ALA A 164 4.80 -6.18 28.75
N SER A 165 5.94 -6.48 29.34
CA SER A 165 6.16 -7.73 30.08
C SER A 165 5.37 -7.82 31.39
N LEU A 166 4.91 -6.68 31.92
CA LEU A 166 4.07 -6.63 33.13
C LEU A 166 2.58 -6.61 32.77
N ALA A 167 2.22 -5.84 31.77
CA ALA A 167 0.83 -5.73 31.27
C ALA A 167 0.82 -5.22 29.84
N THR A 168 0.11 -5.90 28.95
CA THR A 168 -0.08 -5.50 27.55
C THR A 168 -1.32 -4.67 27.36
N SER A 169 -1.29 -3.73 26.41
CA SER A 169 -2.46 -3.03 25.92
C SER A 169 -2.26 -2.66 24.46
N ALA A 170 -3.35 -2.48 23.72
CA ALA A 170 -3.28 -2.11 22.31
C ALA A 170 -2.57 -0.76 22.10
N ALA A 171 -2.78 0.22 22.99
CA ALA A 171 -2.08 1.51 22.94
C ALA A 171 -0.57 1.38 23.18
N LEU A 172 -0.15 0.52 24.13
CA LEU A 172 1.26 0.25 24.39
C LEU A 172 1.90 -0.48 23.20
N ALA A 173 1.16 -1.40 22.56
CA ALA A 173 1.62 -2.10 21.37
C ALA A 173 1.85 -1.13 20.20
N ASP A 174 0.92 -0.22 19.93
CA ASP A 174 1.06 0.79 18.88
C ASP A 174 2.26 1.72 19.15
N GLU A 175 2.43 2.21 20.39
CA GLU A 175 3.57 3.06 20.76
C GLU A 175 4.91 2.31 20.62
N LEU A 176 4.95 1.01 20.91
CA LEU A 176 6.17 0.22 20.78
C LEU A 176 6.49 -0.11 19.31
N ILE A 177 5.48 -0.53 18.54
CA ILE A 177 5.68 -0.94 17.14
C ILE A 177 6.11 0.23 16.27
N CYS A 178 5.58 1.44 16.49
CA CYS A 178 5.90 2.63 15.70
C CYS A 178 7.39 3.02 15.74
N GLN A 179 8.12 2.59 16.76
CA GLN A 179 9.53 2.96 16.92
C GLN A 179 10.42 2.45 15.78
N GLY A 180 9.98 1.42 15.06
CA GLY A 180 10.68 0.92 13.88
C GLY A 180 10.77 1.96 12.76
N GLU A 181 9.64 2.59 12.44
CA GLU A 181 9.54 3.66 11.45
C GLU A 181 10.22 4.94 11.93
N MET A 182 10.17 5.23 13.23
CA MET A 182 10.90 6.36 13.83
C MET A 182 12.40 6.24 13.61
N MET A 183 12.98 5.05 13.77
CA MET A 183 14.41 4.82 13.56
C MET A 183 14.79 4.91 12.07
N SER A 184 14.09 4.19 11.19
CA SER A 184 14.42 4.14 9.77
C SER A 184 14.38 5.50 9.10
N THR A 185 13.38 6.33 9.43
CA THR A 185 13.22 7.68 8.86
C THR A 185 14.30 8.65 9.33
N LYS A 186 14.74 8.59 10.58
CA LYS A 186 15.84 9.41 11.10
C LYS A 186 17.15 9.08 10.39
N ILE A 187 17.48 7.79 10.25
CA ILE A 187 18.69 7.33 9.57
C ILE A 187 18.65 7.73 8.10
N PHE A 188 17.53 7.53 7.41
CA PHE A 188 17.38 7.90 6.01
C PHE A 188 17.50 9.41 5.77
N THR A 189 16.94 10.21 6.68
CA THR A 189 17.08 11.67 6.62
C THR A 189 18.53 12.10 6.72
N GLN A 190 19.32 11.50 7.63
CA GLN A 190 20.75 11.78 7.75
C GLN A 190 21.49 11.40 6.46
N LEU A 191 21.22 10.22 5.90
CA LEU A 191 21.82 9.78 4.62
C LEU A 191 21.53 10.77 3.48
N CYS A 192 20.28 11.27 3.38
CA CYS A 192 19.91 12.26 2.37
C CYS A 192 20.66 13.60 2.57
N LYS A 193 20.78 14.05 3.82
CA LYS A 193 21.54 15.28 4.15
C LYS A 193 23.01 15.16 3.79
N GLU A 194 23.66 14.03 4.08
CA GLU A 194 25.06 13.76 3.71
C GLU A 194 25.30 13.80 2.19
N ARG A 195 24.26 13.56 1.39
CA ARG A 195 24.28 13.70 -0.06
C ARG A 195 23.94 15.11 -0.56
N GLY A 196 23.82 16.07 0.35
CA GLY A 196 23.47 17.46 0.01
C GLY A 196 21.99 17.65 -0.38
N TYR A 197 21.13 16.67 -0.08
CA TYR A 197 19.71 16.76 -0.41
C TYR A 197 18.95 17.52 0.69
N PRO A 198 18.00 18.41 0.35
CA PRO A 198 17.33 19.28 1.33
C PRO A 198 16.25 18.51 2.12
N ALA A 199 16.65 17.40 2.74
CA ALA A 199 15.76 16.52 3.51
C ALA A 199 15.48 17.08 4.91
N VAL A 200 14.20 17.03 5.31
CA VAL A 200 13.72 17.40 6.63
C VAL A 200 12.96 16.22 7.21
N TRP A 201 13.34 15.77 8.40
CA TRP A 201 12.58 14.78 9.13
C TRP A 201 11.34 15.42 9.74
N LEU A 202 10.19 14.78 9.56
CA LEU A 202 8.90 15.23 10.10
C LEU A 202 8.18 14.04 10.74
N ASP A 203 7.69 14.25 11.96
CA ASP A 203 6.91 13.24 12.66
C ASP A 203 5.51 13.16 12.07
N VAL A 204 5.16 12.00 11.51
CA VAL A 204 3.85 11.78 10.87
C VAL A 204 2.68 11.94 11.83
N ARG A 205 2.90 11.77 13.13
CA ARG A 205 1.89 11.97 14.18
C ARG A 205 1.44 13.44 14.30
N GLU A 206 2.22 14.36 13.74
CA GLU A 206 1.83 15.78 13.59
C GLU A 206 1.03 16.03 12.30
N LEU A 207 1.00 15.05 11.40
CA LEU A 207 0.30 15.13 10.11
C LEU A 207 -0.99 14.31 10.10
N ILE A 208 -0.95 13.05 10.54
CA ILE A 208 -2.06 12.10 10.45
C ILE A 208 -2.77 12.03 11.81
N ALA A 209 -3.94 12.68 11.86
CA ALA A 209 -4.87 12.55 12.99
C ALA A 209 -5.75 11.32 12.80
N THR A 210 -6.03 10.58 13.88
CA THR A 210 -6.83 9.34 13.85
C THR A 210 -7.85 9.29 14.99
N ASP A 211 -8.72 8.27 14.93
CA ASP A 211 -9.47 7.80 16.11
C ASP A 211 -8.57 6.98 17.05
N SER A 212 -9.13 6.51 18.18
CA SER A 212 -8.42 5.70 19.19
C SER A 212 -8.62 4.19 19.01
N GLN A 213 -8.88 3.70 17.77
CA GLN A 213 -8.93 2.26 17.48
C GLN A 213 -7.53 1.70 17.28
N PHE A 214 -6.79 1.52 18.38
CA PHE A 214 -5.41 1.02 18.34
C PHE A 214 -5.28 -0.27 17.53
N GLY A 215 -4.20 -0.38 16.74
CA GLY A 215 -3.93 -1.49 15.81
C GLY A 215 -4.63 -1.37 14.45
N LYS A 216 -5.67 -0.54 14.32
CA LYS A 216 -6.44 -0.33 13.08
C LYS A 216 -7.15 1.03 13.10
N ALA A 217 -6.44 2.09 13.44
CA ALA A 217 -7.02 3.41 13.57
C ALA A 217 -7.49 3.98 12.22
N ALA A 218 -8.62 4.67 12.24
CA ALA A 218 -9.16 5.36 11.08
C ALA A 218 -8.69 6.81 11.06
N PRO A 219 -8.08 7.31 9.95
CA PRO A 219 -7.69 8.70 9.82
C PRO A 219 -8.88 9.66 9.81
N ASN A 220 -8.66 10.85 10.36
CA ASN A 220 -9.53 11.99 10.22
C ASN A 220 -9.02 12.86 9.06
N ASP A 221 -9.67 12.75 7.90
CA ASP A 221 -9.22 13.40 6.66
C ASP A 221 -9.15 14.92 6.77
N GLU A 222 -10.12 15.57 7.45
CA GLU A 222 -10.18 17.04 7.60
C GLU A 222 -9.02 17.56 8.46
N LYS A 223 -8.77 16.92 9.62
CA LYS A 223 -7.66 17.29 10.50
C LYS A 223 -6.31 17.00 9.82
N THR A 224 -6.17 15.85 9.19
CA THR A 224 -4.96 15.48 8.44
C THR A 224 -4.66 16.48 7.33
N LYS A 225 -5.68 16.94 6.60
CA LYS A 225 -5.52 17.98 5.57
C LYS A 225 -5.07 19.31 6.20
N ALA A 226 -5.71 19.76 7.25
CA ALA A 226 -5.36 21.03 7.92
C ALA A 226 -3.91 21.00 8.46
N GLN A 227 -3.48 19.90 9.06
CA GLN A 227 -2.12 19.72 9.58
C GLN A 227 -1.09 19.66 8.44
N SER A 228 -1.40 18.95 7.36
CA SER A 228 -0.55 18.87 6.16
C SER A 228 -0.43 20.22 5.46
N ASP A 229 -1.50 20.99 5.37
CA ASP A 229 -1.48 22.35 4.82
C ASP A 229 -0.60 23.28 5.66
N ALA A 230 -0.59 23.11 6.98
CA ALA A 230 0.20 23.94 7.90
C ALA A 230 1.70 23.56 7.93
N LEU A 231 2.03 22.26 7.81
CA LEU A 231 3.40 21.77 8.04
C LEU A 231 4.12 21.34 6.76
N LEU A 232 3.44 20.61 5.85
CA LEU A 232 4.07 20.08 4.63
C LEU A 232 4.14 21.11 3.52
N LYS A 233 3.06 21.85 3.24
CA LYS A 233 3.05 22.81 2.12
C LYS A 233 4.12 23.88 2.24
N PRO A 234 4.41 24.48 3.41
CA PRO A 234 5.51 25.43 3.55
C PRO A 234 6.88 24.80 3.27
N LEU A 235 7.14 23.58 3.76
CA LEU A 235 8.38 22.87 3.52
C LEU A 235 8.59 22.59 2.01
N ILE A 236 7.54 22.15 1.33
CA ILE A 236 7.54 21.89 -0.12
C ILE A 236 7.77 23.19 -0.89
N ALA A 237 7.13 24.29 -0.49
CA ALA A 237 7.32 25.61 -1.11
C ALA A 237 8.76 26.15 -0.97
N GLU A 238 9.46 25.77 0.11
CA GLU A 238 10.88 26.06 0.31
C GLU A 238 11.80 25.12 -0.48
N GLY A 239 11.27 24.22 -1.29
CA GLY A 239 12.04 23.25 -2.07
C GLY A 239 12.62 22.10 -1.23
N LYS A 240 12.18 21.95 0.02
CA LYS A 240 12.61 20.85 0.91
C LYS A 240 11.84 19.57 0.60
N VAL A 241 12.38 18.45 1.06
CA VAL A 241 11.77 17.13 0.97
C VAL A 241 11.49 16.62 2.37
N ALA A 242 10.23 16.36 2.66
CA ALA A 242 9.80 15.80 3.93
C ALA A 242 10.04 14.29 3.97
N ILE A 243 10.80 13.81 4.94
CA ILE A 243 10.99 12.39 5.23
C ILE A 243 10.15 12.05 6.45
N THR A 244 9.19 11.14 6.31
CA THR A 244 8.23 10.84 7.37
C THR A 244 7.94 9.34 7.47
N GLN A 245 7.30 8.92 8.56
CA GLN A 245 6.94 7.54 8.85
C GLN A 245 5.67 7.17 8.10
N GLY A 246 5.58 5.93 7.65
CA GLY A 246 4.32 5.32 7.28
C GLY A 246 3.68 4.59 8.47
N PHE A 247 2.44 4.09 8.29
CA PHE A 247 1.78 3.19 9.22
C PHE A 247 1.23 3.80 10.51
N ILE A 248 1.68 4.97 10.94
CA ILE A 248 1.38 5.60 12.23
C ILE A 248 0.56 6.88 12.08
N GLY A 249 -0.19 7.21 13.14
CA GLY A 249 -0.89 8.47 13.35
C GLY A 249 -0.97 8.79 14.84
N ARG A 250 -1.81 9.75 15.21
CA ARG A 250 -2.05 10.17 16.60
C ARG A 250 -3.53 10.45 16.82
N ASP A 251 -4.05 9.95 17.93
CA ASP A 251 -5.41 10.26 18.35
C ASP A 251 -5.55 11.64 19.03
N GLU A 252 -6.78 11.98 19.41
CA GLU A 252 -7.09 13.27 20.05
C GLU A 252 -6.49 13.41 21.46
N GLU A 253 -6.17 12.29 22.13
CA GLU A 253 -5.52 12.28 23.43
C GLU A 253 -3.98 12.39 23.31
N GLY A 254 -3.45 12.46 22.10
CA GLY A 254 -2.02 12.53 21.82
C GLY A 254 -1.30 11.19 21.84
N LYS A 255 -2.03 10.08 21.88
CA LYS A 255 -1.47 8.73 21.86
C LYS A 255 -1.16 8.29 20.42
N THR A 256 -0.05 7.57 20.27
CA THR A 256 0.32 6.96 18.99
C THR A 256 -0.68 5.87 18.62
N THR A 257 -1.09 5.84 17.36
CA THR A 257 -1.98 4.83 16.78
C THR A 257 -1.35 4.21 15.56
N THR A 258 -1.76 3.00 15.19
CA THR A 258 -1.32 2.35 13.95
C THR A 258 -2.50 2.11 13.00
N LEU A 259 -2.24 2.24 11.69
CA LEU A 259 -3.26 2.17 10.63
C LEU A 259 -3.54 0.73 10.16
N GLY A 260 -2.93 -0.26 10.80
CA GLY A 260 -3.09 -1.66 10.45
C GLY A 260 -2.29 -2.10 9.22
N ARG A 261 -2.64 -3.27 8.67
CA ARG A 261 -1.90 -3.89 7.56
C ARG A 261 -1.88 -3.00 6.32
N GLY A 262 -0.70 -2.85 5.71
CA GLY A 262 -0.50 -1.96 4.55
C GLY A 262 -0.47 -0.48 4.91
N GLY A 263 -0.42 -0.14 6.20
CA GLY A 263 -0.52 1.23 6.70
C GLY A 263 0.48 2.22 6.11
N SER A 264 1.69 1.78 5.73
CA SER A 264 2.66 2.69 5.09
C SER A 264 2.25 3.10 3.66
N ASP A 265 1.66 2.18 2.88
CA ASP A 265 1.11 2.51 1.56
C ASP A 265 -0.11 3.42 1.72
N TYR A 266 -0.94 3.15 2.75
CA TYR A 266 -2.09 3.98 3.10
C TYR A 266 -1.66 5.40 3.51
N SER A 267 -0.64 5.54 4.35
CA SER A 267 -0.08 6.86 4.73
C SER A 267 0.39 7.64 3.51
N ALA A 268 1.08 6.99 2.56
CA ALA A 268 1.55 7.66 1.35
C ALA A 268 0.38 8.11 0.46
N ALA A 269 -0.63 7.26 0.28
CA ALA A 269 -1.82 7.61 -0.50
C ALA A 269 -2.65 8.73 0.17
N LEU A 270 -2.76 8.71 1.50
CA LEU A 270 -3.46 9.74 2.26
C LEU A 270 -2.74 11.10 2.19
N LEU A 271 -1.40 11.10 2.36
CA LEU A 271 -0.61 12.32 2.23
C LEU A 271 -0.64 12.87 0.79
N ALA A 272 -0.63 11.99 -0.21
CA ALA A 272 -0.80 12.40 -1.61
C ALA A 272 -2.17 13.05 -1.86
N GLU A 273 -3.23 12.47 -1.31
CA GLU A 273 -4.58 13.02 -1.44
C GLU A 273 -4.71 14.40 -0.80
N VAL A 274 -4.27 14.58 0.46
CA VAL A 274 -4.41 15.86 1.16
C VAL A 274 -3.52 16.97 0.60
N LEU A 275 -2.46 16.59 -0.14
CA LEU A 275 -1.56 17.51 -0.84
C LEU A 275 -1.96 17.76 -2.29
N ASP A 276 -2.99 17.09 -2.79
CA ASP A 276 -3.38 17.11 -4.21
C ASP A 276 -2.18 16.72 -5.12
N ALA A 277 -1.45 15.68 -4.74
CA ALA A 277 -0.26 15.21 -5.46
C ALA A 277 -0.61 14.61 -6.84
N ASP A 278 0.34 14.70 -7.77
CA ASP A 278 0.18 14.17 -9.13
C ASP A 278 0.26 12.65 -9.19
N ASP A 279 1.04 12.03 -8.28
CA ASP A 279 1.13 10.58 -8.16
C ASP A 279 1.67 10.08 -6.81
N VAL A 280 1.52 8.78 -6.61
CA VAL A 280 2.13 8.01 -5.51
C VAL A 280 3.09 6.99 -6.11
N LEU A 281 4.34 6.98 -5.66
CA LEU A 281 5.38 6.07 -6.12
C LEU A 281 5.65 5.02 -5.03
N ILE A 282 5.16 3.80 -5.21
CA ILE A 282 5.37 2.69 -4.28
C ILE A 282 6.57 1.87 -4.73
N TRP A 283 7.66 2.00 -3.98
CA TRP A 283 8.90 1.27 -4.20
C TRP A 283 8.97 0.04 -3.29
N THR A 284 9.11 -1.13 -3.92
CA THR A 284 9.15 -2.44 -3.26
C THR A 284 10.35 -3.25 -3.77
N ASP A 285 10.37 -4.57 -3.56
CA ASP A 285 11.44 -5.46 -4.04
C ASP A 285 11.14 -6.14 -5.39
N VAL A 286 9.97 -5.86 -5.97
CA VAL A 286 9.57 -6.41 -7.27
C VAL A 286 9.39 -5.30 -8.31
N PRO A 287 9.76 -5.55 -9.60
CA PRO A 287 9.69 -4.53 -10.64
C PRO A 287 8.29 -4.37 -11.26
N GLY A 288 7.26 -4.24 -10.39
CA GLY A 288 5.88 -4.04 -10.79
C GLY A 288 4.98 -5.25 -10.58
N ILE A 289 3.82 -5.22 -11.19
CA ILE A 289 2.78 -6.25 -11.13
C ILE A 289 2.84 -7.10 -12.40
N TYR A 290 2.73 -8.43 -12.24
CA TYR A 290 2.87 -9.37 -13.32
C TYR A 290 1.55 -10.10 -13.61
N THR A 291 1.42 -10.67 -14.81
CA THR A 291 0.27 -11.50 -15.21
C THR A 291 0.05 -12.72 -14.31
N THR A 292 1.09 -13.18 -13.63
CA THR A 292 1.08 -14.08 -12.46
C THR A 292 2.45 -14.01 -11.78
N ASP A 293 2.67 -14.75 -10.69
CA ASP A 293 3.97 -14.82 -10.03
C ASP A 293 5.01 -15.47 -10.96
N PRO A 294 6.11 -14.79 -11.36
CA PRO A 294 7.15 -15.35 -12.22
C PRO A 294 7.83 -16.59 -11.65
N ARG A 295 7.79 -16.80 -10.33
CA ARG A 295 8.33 -17.99 -9.67
C ARG A 295 7.46 -19.23 -9.92
N VAL A 296 6.16 -19.03 -10.20
CA VAL A 296 5.21 -20.08 -10.54
C VAL A 296 5.18 -20.32 -12.05
N ALA A 297 5.06 -19.27 -12.85
CA ALA A 297 5.08 -19.32 -14.31
C ALA A 297 6.16 -18.38 -14.87
N PRO A 298 7.33 -18.90 -15.31
CA PRO A 298 8.42 -18.09 -15.84
C PRO A 298 8.08 -17.23 -17.06
N ALA A 299 7.01 -17.60 -17.81
CA ALA A 299 6.49 -16.83 -18.93
C ALA A 299 5.64 -15.62 -18.51
N ALA A 300 5.47 -15.37 -17.20
CA ALA A 300 4.73 -14.22 -16.70
C ALA A 300 5.31 -12.90 -17.20
N LYS A 301 4.43 -12.01 -17.68
CA LYS A 301 4.80 -10.71 -18.24
C LYS A 301 4.44 -9.60 -17.24
N ARG A 302 5.32 -8.57 -17.14
CA ARG A 302 4.95 -7.39 -16.39
C ARG A 302 3.80 -6.67 -17.09
N ILE A 303 2.91 -6.13 -16.27
CA ILE A 303 1.78 -5.31 -16.70
C ILE A 303 2.23 -3.84 -16.59
N ASP A 304 2.34 -3.12 -17.71
CA ASP A 304 2.80 -1.75 -17.69
C ASP A 304 1.74 -0.79 -17.11
N THR A 305 0.46 -1.05 -17.41
CA THR A 305 -0.66 -0.26 -16.88
C THR A 305 -1.84 -1.16 -16.53
N MET A 306 -2.51 -0.86 -15.41
CA MET A 306 -3.72 -1.58 -14.99
C MET A 306 -4.71 -0.65 -14.28
N ALA A 307 -5.97 -1.07 -14.19
CA ALA A 307 -7.00 -0.31 -13.50
C ALA A 307 -6.96 -0.57 -11.98
N PHE A 308 -7.43 0.41 -11.20
CA PHE A 308 -7.54 0.26 -9.74
C PHE A 308 -8.38 -0.96 -9.31
N ASN A 309 -9.48 -1.23 -10.00
CA ASN A 309 -10.31 -2.41 -9.72
C ASN A 309 -9.58 -3.74 -10.03
N GLU A 310 -8.79 -3.80 -11.12
CA GLU A 310 -7.96 -4.97 -11.42
C GLU A 310 -6.89 -5.19 -10.34
N ALA A 311 -6.22 -4.11 -9.91
CA ALA A 311 -5.21 -4.16 -8.84
C ALA A 311 -5.82 -4.58 -7.49
N ALA A 312 -7.01 -4.07 -7.16
CA ALA A 312 -7.74 -4.44 -5.94
C ALA A 312 -8.12 -5.92 -5.93
N GLU A 313 -8.60 -6.47 -7.07
CA GLU A 313 -8.90 -7.90 -7.19
C GLU A 313 -7.63 -8.75 -7.02
N MET A 314 -6.54 -8.39 -7.69
CA MET A 314 -5.27 -9.10 -7.54
C MET A 314 -4.78 -9.13 -6.10
N ALA A 315 -4.84 -8.00 -5.42
CA ALA A 315 -4.41 -7.87 -4.04
C ALA A 315 -5.29 -8.69 -3.07
N THR A 316 -6.61 -8.71 -3.31
CA THR A 316 -7.56 -9.52 -2.54
C THR A 316 -7.25 -11.01 -2.67
N PHE A 317 -6.90 -11.47 -3.87
CA PHE A 317 -6.67 -12.89 -4.16
C PHE A 317 -5.21 -13.34 -4.05
N GLY A 318 -4.33 -12.55 -3.42
CA GLY A 318 -3.01 -13.03 -2.99
C GLY A 318 -1.80 -12.40 -3.65
N ALA A 319 -1.96 -11.48 -4.58
CA ALA A 319 -0.85 -10.66 -5.06
C ALA A 319 -0.40 -9.70 -3.96
N LYS A 320 0.78 -9.95 -3.37
CA LYS A 320 1.28 -9.22 -2.19
C LYS A 320 1.87 -7.83 -2.51
N VAL A 321 1.56 -7.26 -3.67
CA VAL A 321 2.20 -6.02 -4.14
C VAL A 321 1.52 -4.78 -3.57
N LEU A 322 0.18 -4.78 -3.48
CA LEU A 322 -0.63 -3.68 -2.95
C LEU A 322 -1.77 -4.24 -2.10
N HIS A 323 -2.24 -3.50 -1.10
CA HIS A 323 -3.44 -3.86 -0.36
C HIS A 323 -4.62 -2.99 -0.83
N PRO A 324 -5.82 -3.55 -1.13
CA PRO A 324 -6.93 -2.78 -1.71
C PRO A 324 -7.31 -1.56 -0.89
N ALA A 325 -7.42 -1.73 0.44
CA ALA A 325 -7.80 -0.64 1.35
C ALA A 325 -6.78 0.51 1.38
N THR A 326 -5.50 0.23 1.10
CA THR A 326 -4.44 1.24 1.15
C THR A 326 -4.45 2.18 -0.04
N LEU A 327 -5.11 1.79 -1.13
CA LEU A 327 -5.24 2.62 -2.33
C LEU A 327 -6.49 3.51 -2.30
N LEU A 328 -7.37 3.38 -1.32
CA LEU A 328 -8.63 4.12 -1.28
C LEU A 328 -8.47 5.64 -1.43
N PRO A 329 -7.51 6.31 -0.74
CA PRO A 329 -7.31 7.75 -0.92
C PRO A 329 -6.91 8.09 -2.37
N ALA A 330 -5.98 7.33 -2.97
CA ALA A 330 -5.56 7.54 -4.36
C ALA A 330 -6.71 7.29 -5.36
N VAL A 331 -7.54 6.27 -5.12
CA VAL A 331 -8.71 5.95 -5.95
C VAL A 331 -9.74 7.07 -5.92
N ARG A 332 -10.13 7.56 -4.72
CA ARG A 332 -11.15 8.60 -4.57
C ARG A 332 -10.70 9.94 -5.16
N SER A 333 -9.41 10.27 -5.06
CA SER A 333 -8.84 11.50 -5.64
C SER A 333 -8.26 11.33 -7.04
N ASN A 334 -8.40 10.13 -7.63
CA ASN A 334 -7.91 9.81 -8.98
C ASN A 334 -6.41 10.06 -9.17
N ILE A 335 -5.61 9.79 -8.15
CA ILE A 335 -4.15 9.93 -8.17
C ILE A 335 -3.55 8.63 -8.71
N PRO A 336 -2.78 8.65 -9.81
CA PRO A 336 -2.06 7.49 -10.32
C PRO A 336 -1.08 6.91 -9.29
N VAL A 337 -0.99 5.58 -9.22
CA VAL A 337 -0.05 4.89 -8.35
C VAL A 337 0.95 4.12 -9.19
N TYR A 338 2.23 4.38 -9.01
CA TYR A 338 3.32 3.63 -9.62
C TYR A 338 3.83 2.56 -8.65
N VAL A 339 4.11 1.39 -9.16
CA VAL A 339 4.73 0.28 -8.40
C VAL A 339 5.99 -0.15 -9.11
N GLY A 340 7.14 -0.06 -8.44
CA GLY A 340 8.43 -0.40 -9.03
C GLY A 340 9.43 -0.96 -8.02
N SER A 341 10.54 -1.50 -8.53
CA SER A 341 11.60 -2.05 -7.69
C SER A 341 12.57 -0.96 -7.23
N SER A 342 12.75 -0.81 -5.92
CA SER A 342 13.80 0.03 -5.37
C SER A 342 15.22 -0.49 -5.61
N LYS A 343 15.35 -1.80 -5.93
CA LYS A 343 16.63 -2.46 -6.22
C LYS A 343 17.04 -2.35 -7.68
N ALA A 344 16.07 -2.17 -8.59
CA ALA A 344 16.26 -2.13 -10.03
C ALA A 344 15.26 -1.15 -10.68
N PRO A 345 15.34 0.15 -10.37
CA PRO A 345 14.38 1.15 -10.87
C PRO A 345 14.39 1.28 -12.40
N GLU A 346 15.54 0.98 -13.05
CA GLU A 346 15.72 0.98 -14.49
C GLU A 346 14.86 -0.09 -15.21
N GLN A 347 14.42 -1.13 -14.51
CA GLN A 347 13.53 -2.15 -15.09
C GLN A 347 12.12 -1.62 -15.32
N GLY A 348 11.80 -0.42 -14.81
CA GLY A 348 10.46 0.16 -14.86
C GLY A 348 9.51 -0.46 -13.84
N GLY A 349 8.19 -0.30 -14.06
CA GLY A 349 7.17 -0.74 -13.11
C GLY A 349 5.78 -0.77 -13.71
N THR A 350 4.78 -0.80 -12.86
CA THR A 350 3.36 -0.82 -13.23
C THR A 350 2.67 0.47 -12.78
N TRP A 351 1.97 1.14 -13.67
CA TRP A 351 1.06 2.23 -13.33
C TRP A 351 -0.35 1.70 -13.05
N VAL A 352 -0.90 2.06 -11.92
CA VAL A 352 -2.28 1.77 -11.55
C VAL A 352 -3.08 3.08 -11.66
N THR A 353 -4.08 3.09 -12.55
CA THR A 353 -4.85 4.30 -12.88
C THR A 353 -6.34 3.99 -12.95
N ARG A 354 -7.17 5.02 -13.10
CA ARG A 354 -8.63 4.83 -13.20
C ARG A 354 -9.05 4.12 -14.49
N ASP A 355 -8.49 4.53 -15.62
CA ASP A 355 -8.95 4.06 -16.94
C ASP A 355 -7.79 3.81 -17.91
N PRO A 356 -6.95 2.78 -17.65
CA PRO A 356 -5.87 2.42 -18.55
C PRO A 356 -6.39 1.82 -19.85
N GLN A 357 -5.63 1.99 -20.94
CA GLN A 357 -5.88 1.32 -22.20
C GLN A 357 -4.64 0.50 -22.60
N PRO A 358 -4.78 -0.71 -23.13
CA PRO A 358 -6.02 -1.46 -23.36
C PRO A 358 -6.57 -2.12 -22.09
N ARG A 359 -7.87 -2.46 -22.08
CA ARG A 359 -8.52 -3.29 -21.06
C ARG A 359 -8.73 -4.72 -21.61
N PRO A 360 -7.77 -5.63 -21.46
CA PRO A 360 -7.90 -7.00 -21.97
C PRO A 360 -8.92 -7.80 -21.17
N THR A 361 -9.53 -8.81 -21.79
CA THR A 361 -10.44 -9.75 -21.13
C THR A 361 -9.77 -10.44 -19.96
N PHE A 362 -8.54 -10.93 -20.14
CA PHE A 362 -7.74 -11.55 -19.10
C PHE A 362 -6.56 -10.63 -18.76
N ARG A 363 -6.44 -10.27 -17.49
CA ARG A 363 -5.38 -9.36 -17.01
C ARG A 363 -4.28 -10.10 -16.25
N ALA A 364 -4.67 -10.98 -15.32
CA ALA A 364 -3.73 -11.69 -14.46
C ALA A 364 -4.35 -12.95 -13.86
N ILE A 365 -3.50 -13.79 -13.26
CA ILE A 365 -3.88 -14.92 -12.42
C ILE A 365 -3.22 -14.73 -11.06
N ALA A 366 -4.03 -14.66 -10.01
CA ALA A 366 -3.57 -14.62 -8.63
C ALA A 366 -3.75 -16.01 -7.98
N LEU A 367 -2.82 -16.34 -7.07
CA LEU A 367 -2.81 -17.61 -6.34
C LEU A 367 -2.69 -17.36 -4.84
N ARG A 368 -3.66 -17.87 -4.07
CA ARG A 368 -3.63 -17.85 -2.61
C ARG A 368 -3.67 -19.27 -2.06
N ARG A 369 -2.58 -19.69 -1.43
CA ARG A 369 -2.38 -21.05 -0.92
C ARG A 369 -2.94 -21.24 0.48
N ASN A 370 -2.96 -22.50 0.92
CA ASN A 370 -3.31 -22.89 2.29
C ASN A 370 -4.71 -22.42 2.68
N GLN A 371 -5.66 -22.61 1.77
CA GLN A 371 -7.06 -22.30 2.02
C GLN A 371 -7.76 -23.46 2.70
N THR A 372 -8.73 -23.12 3.54
CA THR A 372 -9.62 -24.06 4.21
C THR A 372 -11.03 -23.86 3.66
N LEU A 373 -11.64 -24.94 3.20
CA LEU A 373 -13.05 -24.98 2.79
C LEU A 373 -13.86 -25.55 3.94
N VAL A 374 -14.88 -24.82 4.36
CA VAL A 374 -15.87 -25.27 5.33
C VAL A 374 -17.19 -25.46 4.61
N THR A 375 -17.72 -26.69 4.63
CA THR A 375 -19.03 -26.99 4.07
C THR A 375 -20.00 -27.24 5.21
N LEU A 376 -21.06 -26.45 5.25
CA LEU A 376 -22.14 -26.50 6.22
C LEU A 376 -23.36 -27.09 5.52
N SER A 377 -23.92 -28.20 6.01
CA SER A 377 -25.06 -28.83 5.39
C SER A 377 -26.15 -29.13 6.41
N SER A 378 -27.39 -28.90 6.01
CA SER A 378 -28.57 -29.20 6.84
C SER A 378 -29.82 -29.37 5.98
N LEU A 379 -30.53 -30.43 6.16
CA LEU A 379 -31.86 -30.61 5.54
C LEU A 379 -32.86 -29.56 6.01
N SER A 380 -32.64 -28.98 7.21
CA SER A 380 -33.48 -27.90 7.73
C SER A 380 -33.28 -26.56 6.98
N MET A 381 -32.27 -26.44 6.10
CA MET A 381 -32.13 -25.28 5.21
C MET A 381 -33.28 -25.18 4.20
N LEU A 382 -33.80 -26.32 3.77
CA LEU A 382 -34.87 -26.37 2.78
C LEU A 382 -36.09 -25.59 3.28
N HIS A 383 -36.46 -24.54 2.56
CA HIS A 383 -37.53 -23.60 2.93
C HIS A 383 -37.34 -22.84 4.26
N ALA A 384 -36.16 -22.94 4.91
CA ALA A 384 -35.88 -22.22 6.16
C ALA A 384 -35.54 -20.75 5.87
N LYS A 385 -36.08 -19.86 6.71
CA LYS A 385 -35.73 -18.46 6.71
C LYS A 385 -34.62 -18.21 7.75
N GLY A 386 -33.55 -17.49 7.34
CA GLY A 386 -32.53 -17.02 8.30
C GLY A 386 -31.36 -17.97 8.56
N PHE A 387 -31.25 -19.12 7.88
CA PHE A 387 -30.11 -20.05 8.06
C PHE A 387 -28.77 -19.36 7.88
N LEU A 388 -28.60 -18.69 6.75
CA LEU A 388 -27.36 -17.92 6.46
C LEU A 388 -27.11 -16.82 7.50
N ALA A 389 -28.15 -16.11 7.94
CA ALA A 389 -28.02 -15.08 8.96
C ALA A 389 -27.44 -15.65 10.27
N ASN A 390 -27.93 -16.83 10.72
CA ASN A 390 -27.41 -17.49 11.92
C ASN A 390 -25.97 -17.96 11.74
N VAL A 391 -25.62 -18.56 10.59
CA VAL A 391 -24.25 -18.99 10.29
C VAL A 391 -23.29 -17.78 10.33
N PHE A 392 -23.65 -16.67 9.68
CA PHE A 392 -22.82 -15.48 9.70
C PHE A 392 -22.75 -14.81 11.08
N ALA A 393 -23.83 -14.89 11.88
CA ALA A 393 -23.81 -14.39 13.26
C ALA A 393 -22.85 -15.21 14.14
N ILE A 394 -22.81 -16.54 13.99
CA ILE A 394 -21.84 -17.41 14.67
C ILE A 394 -20.40 -17.05 14.24
N LEU A 395 -20.14 -16.96 12.94
CA LEU A 395 -18.83 -16.59 12.44
C LEU A 395 -18.37 -15.21 12.94
N ALA A 396 -19.27 -14.21 12.92
CA ALA A 396 -19.00 -12.86 13.43
C ALA A 396 -18.70 -12.84 14.93
N LYS A 397 -19.44 -13.62 15.75
CA LYS A 397 -19.20 -13.79 17.19
C LYS A 397 -17.77 -14.29 17.47
N HIS A 398 -17.25 -15.18 16.62
CA HIS A 398 -15.89 -15.71 16.70
C HIS A 398 -14.85 -14.86 15.91
N ASN A 399 -15.21 -13.66 15.44
CA ASN A 399 -14.35 -12.77 14.65
C ASN A 399 -13.78 -13.42 13.39
N ILE A 400 -14.55 -14.26 12.71
CA ILE A 400 -14.17 -14.93 11.47
C ILE A 400 -14.72 -14.16 10.26
N SER A 401 -13.84 -13.79 9.36
CA SER A 401 -14.16 -13.22 8.04
C SER A 401 -14.24 -14.31 6.99
N VAL A 402 -15.15 -14.15 6.03
CA VAL A 402 -15.40 -15.09 4.92
C VAL A 402 -14.91 -14.45 3.61
N ASP A 403 -14.18 -15.20 2.79
CA ASP A 403 -13.70 -14.74 1.50
C ASP A 403 -14.67 -15.05 0.34
N VAL A 404 -14.91 -16.34 0.13
CA VAL A 404 -15.75 -16.84 -0.97
C VAL A 404 -16.83 -17.72 -0.39
N ILE A 405 -18.04 -17.60 -0.93
CA ILE A 405 -19.20 -18.42 -0.53
C ILE A 405 -19.93 -18.94 -1.77
N THR A 406 -20.35 -20.18 -1.70
CA THR A 406 -21.25 -20.79 -2.67
C THR A 406 -22.36 -21.53 -1.91
N THR A 407 -23.59 -21.39 -2.34
CA THR A 407 -24.76 -21.99 -1.68
C THR A 407 -25.53 -22.88 -2.61
N SER A 408 -26.12 -23.93 -2.04
CA SER A 408 -27.16 -24.72 -2.64
C SER A 408 -28.44 -24.72 -1.75
N GLU A 409 -29.45 -25.50 -2.08
CA GLU A 409 -30.68 -25.57 -1.26
C GLU A 409 -30.46 -26.16 0.14
N VAL A 410 -29.41 -26.99 0.32
CA VAL A 410 -29.18 -27.75 1.56
C VAL A 410 -27.75 -27.65 2.08
N SER A 411 -26.91 -26.85 1.44
CA SER A 411 -25.53 -26.69 1.86
C SER A 411 -24.96 -25.30 1.51
N VAL A 412 -23.99 -24.88 2.32
CA VAL A 412 -23.19 -23.67 2.14
C VAL A 412 -21.72 -24.07 2.21
N ALA A 413 -20.96 -23.76 1.17
CA ALA A 413 -19.51 -23.94 1.15
C ALA A 413 -18.84 -22.57 1.18
N LEU A 414 -17.92 -22.35 2.11
CA LEU A 414 -17.26 -21.06 2.30
C LEU A 414 -15.76 -21.23 2.60
N THR A 415 -14.97 -20.27 2.18
CA THR A 415 -13.55 -20.16 2.55
C THR A 415 -13.37 -19.06 3.60
N LEU A 416 -12.43 -19.28 4.53
CA LEU A 416 -12.19 -18.37 5.64
C LEU A 416 -11.02 -17.44 5.32
N ASP A 417 -11.19 -16.15 5.58
CA ASP A 417 -10.15 -15.15 5.45
C ASP A 417 -9.25 -15.14 6.67
N LYS A 418 -8.00 -15.63 6.49
CA LYS A 418 -6.97 -15.59 7.54
C LYS A 418 -6.47 -14.18 7.85
N THR A 419 -6.61 -13.26 6.91
CA THR A 419 -6.11 -11.88 7.07
C THR A 419 -7.14 -10.94 7.67
N GLY A 420 -8.42 -11.15 7.36
CA GLY A 420 -9.54 -10.38 7.90
C GLY A 420 -10.04 -10.86 9.26
N SER A 421 -9.62 -12.07 9.70
CA SER A 421 -10.01 -12.64 10.99
C SER A 421 -9.08 -12.19 12.10
N ALA A 422 -9.62 -11.89 13.29
CA ALA A 422 -8.86 -11.34 14.42
C ALA A 422 -7.93 -12.36 15.13
N SER A 423 -7.83 -13.60 14.64
CA SER A 423 -6.99 -14.65 15.24
C SER A 423 -5.53 -14.50 14.80
N THR A 424 -4.74 -13.77 15.56
CA THR A 424 -3.28 -13.78 15.44
C THR A 424 -2.72 -15.08 16.02
N GLY A 425 -2.36 -16.02 15.14
CA GLY A 425 -1.57 -17.21 15.52
C GLY A 425 -2.32 -18.44 16.04
N THR A 426 -3.67 -18.41 16.11
CA THR A 426 -4.51 -19.57 16.43
C THR A 426 -5.23 -20.12 15.19
N ASP A 427 -5.59 -21.41 15.23
CA ASP A 427 -6.45 -21.99 14.19
C ASP A 427 -7.75 -21.19 14.06
N LEU A 428 -8.11 -20.80 12.82
CA LEU A 428 -9.37 -20.10 12.54
C LEU A 428 -10.60 -20.91 13.00
N LEU A 429 -10.49 -22.22 12.96
CA LEU A 429 -11.53 -23.16 13.39
C LEU A 429 -11.27 -23.61 14.83
N SER A 430 -11.55 -22.72 15.80
CA SER A 430 -11.47 -23.10 17.21
C SER A 430 -12.48 -24.20 17.53
N PRO A 431 -12.19 -25.08 18.53
CA PRO A 431 -13.14 -26.10 18.98
C PRO A 431 -14.51 -25.52 19.35
N ALA A 432 -14.55 -24.35 19.97
CA ALA A 432 -15.79 -23.67 20.36
C ALA A 432 -16.62 -23.23 19.14
N LEU A 433 -15.96 -22.72 18.08
CA LEU A 433 -16.64 -22.38 16.83
C LEU A 433 -17.22 -23.63 16.15
N LEU A 434 -16.43 -24.71 16.06
CA LEU A 434 -16.87 -25.95 15.46
C LEU A 434 -18.03 -26.60 16.22
N GLU A 435 -18.02 -26.57 17.55
CA GLU A 435 -19.11 -27.06 18.41
C GLU A 435 -20.39 -26.26 18.13
N GLU A 436 -20.34 -24.92 18.18
CA GLU A 436 -21.51 -24.06 17.94
C GLU A 436 -22.09 -24.23 16.53
N LEU A 437 -21.24 -24.41 15.52
CA LEU A 437 -21.70 -24.71 14.16
C LEU A 437 -22.31 -26.11 14.04
N ASN A 438 -21.71 -27.12 14.70
CA ASN A 438 -22.21 -28.50 14.67
C ASN A 438 -23.55 -28.66 15.42
N ASP A 439 -23.83 -27.83 16.40
CA ASP A 439 -25.17 -27.78 17.04
C ASP A 439 -26.24 -27.29 16.07
N TYR A 440 -25.87 -26.53 15.06
CA TYR A 440 -26.78 -25.91 14.10
C TYR A 440 -26.87 -26.66 12.76
N CYS A 441 -25.77 -27.25 12.29
CA CYS A 441 -25.67 -27.94 10.99
C CYS A 441 -24.50 -28.95 10.99
N HIS A 442 -24.47 -29.82 10.00
CA HIS A 442 -23.31 -30.71 9.81
C HIS A 442 -22.17 -29.96 9.18
N VAL A 443 -21.00 -29.98 9.83
CA VAL A 443 -19.79 -29.26 9.42
C VAL A 443 -18.77 -30.22 8.83
N GLN A 444 -18.31 -29.96 7.60
CA GLN A 444 -17.18 -30.65 6.99
C GLN A 444 -16.06 -29.64 6.71
N VAL A 445 -14.83 -30.00 7.07
CA VAL A 445 -13.64 -29.14 6.89
C VAL A 445 -12.67 -29.85 5.95
N GLU A 446 -12.25 -29.15 4.91
CA GLU A 446 -11.22 -29.60 3.98
C GLU A 446 -10.07 -28.58 3.94
N ASN A 447 -8.88 -29.01 4.29
CA ASN A 447 -7.67 -28.21 4.31
C ASN A 447 -6.80 -28.49 3.07
N ASP A 448 -5.65 -27.80 2.98
CA ASP A 448 -4.66 -27.94 1.92
C ASP A 448 -5.21 -27.65 0.51
N LEU A 449 -6.04 -26.60 0.44
CA LEU A 449 -6.57 -26.09 -0.81
C LEU A 449 -5.87 -24.78 -1.21
N ALA A 450 -6.01 -24.40 -2.47
CA ALA A 450 -5.54 -23.14 -3.01
C ALA A 450 -6.65 -22.47 -3.83
N LEU A 451 -6.76 -21.16 -3.68
CA LEU A 451 -7.65 -20.33 -4.48
C LEU A 451 -6.87 -19.78 -5.67
N VAL A 452 -7.31 -20.12 -6.87
CA VAL A 452 -6.82 -19.58 -8.15
C VAL A 452 -7.86 -18.59 -8.67
N ALA A 453 -7.49 -17.32 -8.75
CA ALA A 453 -8.36 -16.25 -9.22
C ALA A 453 -7.86 -15.73 -10.57
N ILE A 454 -8.71 -15.81 -11.58
CA ILE A 454 -8.49 -15.21 -12.90
C ILE A 454 -9.08 -13.80 -12.86
N ILE A 455 -8.24 -12.80 -13.05
CA ILE A 455 -8.60 -11.38 -13.02
C ILE A 455 -8.67 -10.84 -14.45
N GLY A 456 -9.65 -10.01 -14.72
CA GLY A 456 -9.81 -9.39 -16.04
C GLY A 456 -10.98 -8.43 -16.12
N ASN A 457 -11.46 -8.18 -17.34
CA ASN A 457 -12.52 -7.23 -17.59
C ASN A 457 -13.73 -7.92 -18.25
N HIS A 458 -14.93 -7.60 -17.74
CA HIS A 458 -16.19 -8.09 -18.28
C HIS A 458 -16.30 -9.62 -18.37
N LEU A 459 -15.63 -10.36 -17.46
CA LEU A 459 -15.53 -11.82 -17.51
C LEU A 459 -16.89 -12.51 -17.51
N HIS A 460 -17.90 -11.96 -16.81
CA HIS A 460 -19.23 -12.51 -16.68
C HIS A 460 -20.18 -12.21 -17.86
N THR A 461 -19.85 -11.19 -18.67
CA THR A 461 -20.69 -10.76 -19.80
C THR A 461 -20.14 -11.22 -21.16
N GLN A 462 -18.87 -11.60 -21.24
CA GLN A 462 -18.24 -12.00 -22.48
C GLN A 462 -18.47 -13.50 -22.76
N ALA A 463 -19.10 -13.82 -23.88
CA ALA A 463 -19.32 -15.19 -24.31
C ALA A 463 -17.98 -15.94 -24.53
N GLY A 464 -17.95 -17.21 -24.15
CA GLY A 464 -16.79 -18.09 -24.35
C GLY A 464 -15.73 -18.05 -23.24
N VAL A 465 -15.78 -17.11 -22.29
CA VAL A 465 -14.85 -17.04 -21.15
C VAL A 465 -14.88 -18.35 -20.35
N ALA A 466 -16.06 -18.78 -19.91
CA ALA A 466 -16.22 -20.03 -19.15
C ALA A 466 -15.67 -21.24 -19.91
N LYS A 467 -15.93 -21.34 -21.24
CA LYS A 467 -15.41 -22.44 -22.06
C LYS A 467 -13.88 -22.48 -22.02
N ARG A 468 -13.21 -21.33 -22.23
CA ARG A 468 -11.73 -21.27 -22.21
C ARG A 468 -11.15 -21.69 -20.87
N LEU A 469 -11.73 -21.20 -19.77
CA LEU A 469 -11.25 -21.51 -18.43
C LEU A 469 -11.44 -22.98 -18.10
N PHE A 470 -12.64 -23.52 -18.22
CA PHE A 470 -12.96 -24.88 -17.79
C PHE A 470 -12.43 -25.95 -18.74
N HIS A 471 -12.19 -25.63 -20.01
CA HIS A 471 -11.47 -26.54 -20.91
C HIS A 471 -10.00 -26.72 -20.48
N THR A 472 -9.34 -25.64 -20.02
CA THR A 472 -7.98 -25.73 -19.48
C THR A 472 -7.94 -26.50 -18.15
N LEU A 473 -9.03 -26.47 -17.40
CA LEU A 473 -9.14 -27.11 -16.08
C LEU A 473 -9.77 -28.51 -16.13
N GLU A 474 -10.06 -29.08 -17.30
CA GLU A 474 -10.82 -30.35 -17.46
C GLU A 474 -10.19 -31.55 -16.75
N ASN A 475 -8.85 -31.54 -16.55
CA ASN A 475 -8.11 -32.64 -15.93
C ASN A 475 -7.93 -32.46 -14.41
N TYR A 476 -8.44 -31.36 -13.82
CA TYR A 476 -8.27 -31.04 -12.40
C TYR A 476 -9.59 -31.11 -11.64
N ASN A 477 -9.53 -31.52 -10.38
CA ASN A 477 -10.69 -31.53 -9.53
C ASN A 477 -10.94 -30.16 -8.88
N ILE A 478 -12.00 -29.47 -9.30
CA ILE A 478 -12.39 -28.17 -8.78
C ILE A 478 -13.36 -28.38 -7.61
N ARG A 479 -13.01 -27.85 -6.43
CA ARG A 479 -13.79 -27.98 -5.18
C ARG A 479 -14.87 -26.92 -5.04
N LEU A 480 -14.62 -25.70 -5.56
CA LEU A 480 -15.55 -24.58 -5.52
C LEU A 480 -15.28 -23.68 -6.72
N ILE A 481 -16.33 -23.10 -7.28
CA ILE A 481 -16.28 -22.10 -8.33
C ILE A 481 -17.07 -20.88 -7.85
N SER A 482 -16.49 -19.69 -7.94
CA SER A 482 -17.20 -18.41 -7.85
C SER A 482 -17.10 -17.71 -9.18
N TYR A 483 -18.23 -17.56 -9.88
CA TYR A 483 -18.33 -16.93 -11.18
C TYR A 483 -19.61 -16.09 -11.26
N GLY A 484 -19.50 -14.85 -11.69
CA GLY A 484 -20.64 -13.95 -11.86
C GLY A 484 -20.92 -13.02 -10.67
N ALA A 485 -20.26 -13.22 -9.51
CA ALA A 485 -20.37 -12.33 -8.37
C ALA A 485 -19.59 -11.02 -8.58
N SER A 486 -18.44 -11.10 -9.26
CA SER A 486 -17.63 -9.95 -9.68
C SER A 486 -17.60 -9.84 -11.21
N THR A 487 -17.51 -8.62 -11.72
CA THR A 487 -17.27 -8.34 -13.15
C THR A 487 -15.82 -8.61 -13.54
N ASN A 488 -14.91 -8.67 -12.56
CA ASN A 488 -13.47 -8.62 -12.75
C ASN A 488 -12.74 -9.90 -12.33
N ASN A 489 -13.43 -10.88 -11.72
CA ASN A 489 -12.77 -12.14 -11.36
C ASN A 489 -13.63 -13.40 -11.65
N VAL A 490 -12.93 -14.51 -11.79
CA VAL A 490 -13.45 -15.88 -11.67
C VAL A 490 -12.52 -16.64 -10.75
N CYS A 491 -13.06 -17.20 -9.66
CA CYS A 491 -12.29 -17.92 -8.67
C CYS A 491 -12.59 -19.42 -8.72
N THR A 492 -11.53 -20.23 -8.62
CA THR A 492 -11.64 -21.69 -8.48
C THR A 492 -10.82 -22.14 -7.27
N LEU A 493 -11.39 -23.04 -6.48
CA LEU A 493 -10.70 -23.68 -5.36
C LEU A 493 -10.26 -25.08 -5.79
N VAL A 494 -8.97 -25.35 -5.66
CA VAL A 494 -8.30 -26.57 -6.12
C VAL A 494 -7.40 -27.12 -5.04
N LYS A 495 -6.84 -28.33 -5.22
CA LYS A 495 -5.83 -28.86 -4.30
C LYS A 495 -4.56 -28.02 -4.36
N ASN A 496 -3.99 -27.73 -3.20
CA ASN A 496 -2.76 -26.91 -3.09
C ASN A 496 -1.57 -27.54 -3.85
N SER A 497 -1.48 -28.85 -3.88
CA SER A 497 -0.44 -29.58 -4.62
C SER A 497 -0.51 -29.43 -6.15
N GLU A 498 -1.69 -29.15 -6.70
CA GLU A 498 -1.94 -28.99 -8.16
C GLU A 498 -1.90 -27.51 -8.59
N ALA A 499 -1.89 -26.58 -7.65
CA ALA A 499 -2.11 -25.16 -7.90
C ALA A 499 -1.07 -24.54 -8.86
N ASP A 500 0.21 -24.90 -8.75
CA ASP A 500 1.27 -24.36 -9.61
C ASP A 500 1.11 -24.80 -11.08
N GLU A 501 0.75 -26.06 -11.27
CA GLU A 501 0.51 -26.60 -12.61
C GLU A 501 -0.73 -25.97 -13.24
N ILE A 502 -1.81 -25.81 -12.48
CA ILE A 502 -3.02 -25.12 -12.90
C ILE A 502 -2.73 -23.68 -13.32
N VAL A 503 -1.96 -22.94 -12.51
CA VAL A 503 -1.58 -21.56 -12.85
C VAL A 503 -0.75 -21.50 -14.12
N ARG A 504 0.22 -22.41 -14.32
CA ARG A 504 1.01 -22.48 -15.56
C ARG A 504 0.13 -22.79 -16.78
N SER A 505 -0.76 -23.78 -16.67
CA SER A 505 -1.66 -24.18 -17.74
C SER A 505 -2.62 -23.05 -18.13
N LEU A 506 -3.21 -22.38 -17.14
CA LEU A 506 -4.07 -21.21 -17.37
C LEU A 506 -3.27 -20.05 -17.95
N HIS A 507 -2.04 -19.80 -17.47
CA HIS A 507 -1.21 -18.72 -17.99
C HIS A 507 -0.89 -18.96 -19.48
N ALA A 508 -0.45 -20.14 -19.85
CA ALA A 508 -0.20 -20.50 -21.25
C ALA A 508 -1.45 -20.35 -22.13
N ALA A 509 -2.62 -20.82 -21.66
CA ALA A 509 -3.86 -20.74 -22.42
C ALA A 509 -4.43 -19.32 -22.58
N LEU A 510 -4.16 -18.40 -21.65
CA LEU A 510 -4.79 -17.08 -21.61
C LEU A 510 -3.87 -15.94 -22.04
N PHE A 511 -2.53 -16.08 -21.93
CA PHE A 511 -1.54 -15.00 -22.14
C PHE A 511 -0.45 -15.31 -23.16
N GLU A 512 -0.35 -16.55 -23.64
CA GLU A 512 0.57 -16.99 -24.71
C GLU A 512 -0.18 -17.31 -25.98
#